data_a0d6d5e8eb33bfbca406205b65618bd1
#
_entry.id   a0d6d5e8eb33bfbca406205b65618bd1
#
_cell.length_a   1.000
_cell.length_b   1.000
_cell.length_c   1.000
_cell.angle_alpha   90.00
_cell.angle_beta   90.00
_cell.angle_gamma   90.00
#
_symmetry.space_group_name_H-M   'P 1'
#
loop_
_entity.id
_entity.type
_entity.pdbx_description
1 polymer ?
#
loop_
_entity_poly.entity_id
_entity_poly.type
_entity_poly.pdbx_seq_one_letter_code
_entity_poly.pdbx_strand_id
1 'polypeptide(L)'
;MQTEEKRENIEEKKEERMEMPVSGALEREPGKAPVSGAEISVHDTENVHPSEDVYILAIESSCDETAASVVKNGRTVLSNIISSQIDLHTLFGGVVPEIASRKHIEKINQVIEEALTEAHMSLEEMTAIAVTYGPGLVGALLVGVAEAKALAYAAKKPLVGVHHIEGHVSANFIENPDLEPPFMCLIVSGGHTHLVIVKDYGEFEILGRTRDDAAGEAFDKVARAVGLGYPGGPKVDKAAKEGNPHAIEFPRAKVGDNPYDFSFSGLKSAVLNYINH
;
A
#
# COMPACT_ATOMS: atom_id res chain seq x y z
N MET A 1 -38.46 -32.72 -8.49
CA MET A 1 -38.36 -31.77 -9.62
C MET A 1 -38.09 -30.30 -9.21
N GLN A 2 -38.84 -29.68 -8.32
CA GLN A 2 -38.54 -28.24 -7.94
C GLN A 2 -37.34 -28.02 -7.01
N THR A 3 -36.78 -29.07 -6.42
CA THR A 3 -35.62 -28.97 -5.50
C THR A 3 -34.29 -29.22 -6.19
N GLU A 4 -34.27 -29.90 -7.33
CA GLU A 4 -33.05 -30.12 -8.14
C GLU A 4 -32.73 -28.93 -9.01
N GLU A 5 -33.72 -28.33 -9.64
CA GLU A 5 -33.59 -27.11 -10.44
C GLU A 5 -33.06 -25.88 -9.62
N LYS A 6 -33.37 -25.84 -8.31
CA LYS A 6 -32.80 -24.80 -7.41
C LYS A 6 -31.36 -25.08 -6.99
N ARG A 7 -30.92 -26.33 -7.01
CA ARG A 7 -29.52 -26.69 -6.70
C ARG A 7 -28.62 -26.44 -7.89
N GLU A 8 -29.03 -26.77 -9.09
CA GLU A 8 -28.28 -26.48 -10.30
C GLU A 8 -28.09 -24.96 -10.52
N ASN A 9 -29.12 -24.16 -10.29
CA ASN A 9 -29.05 -22.69 -10.39
C ASN A 9 -28.16 -22.03 -9.32
N ILE A 10 -27.87 -22.71 -8.21
CA ILE A 10 -26.97 -22.22 -7.15
C ILE A 10 -25.52 -22.64 -7.46
N GLU A 11 -25.30 -23.77 -8.10
CA GLU A 11 -23.99 -24.22 -8.53
C GLU A 11 -23.50 -23.43 -9.76
N GLU A 12 -24.35 -23.20 -10.75
CA GLU A 12 -24.04 -22.36 -11.91
C GLU A 12 -23.67 -20.91 -11.51
N LYS A 13 -24.39 -20.33 -10.55
CA LYS A 13 -24.07 -19.02 -9.99
C LYS A 13 -22.82 -18.99 -9.10
N LYS A 14 -22.33 -20.13 -8.63
CA LYS A 14 -21.06 -20.25 -7.91
C LYS A 14 -19.87 -20.35 -8.87
N GLU A 15 -20.04 -21.01 -10.01
CA GLU A 15 -19.00 -21.08 -11.05
C GLU A 15 -18.81 -19.75 -11.76
N GLU A 16 -19.87 -19.02 -12.09
CA GLU A 16 -19.77 -17.65 -12.66
C GLU A 16 -19.14 -16.64 -11.69
N ARG A 17 -19.15 -16.89 -10.38
CA ARG A 17 -18.50 -16.03 -9.38
C ARG A 17 -17.01 -16.34 -9.17
N MET A 18 -16.48 -17.40 -9.74
CA MET A 18 -15.08 -17.81 -9.55
C MET A 18 -14.14 -17.37 -10.68
N GLU A 19 -14.67 -16.75 -11.75
CA GLU A 19 -13.88 -16.22 -12.87
C GLU A 19 -13.88 -14.68 -12.97
N MET A 20 -13.73 -14.00 -11.86
CA MET A 20 -13.32 -12.58 -11.92
C MET A 20 -11.80 -12.51 -11.71
N PRO A 21 -11.03 -12.05 -12.70
CA PRO A 21 -9.59 -11.92 -12.56
C PRO A 21 -9.29 -10.83 -11.52
N VAL A 22 -8.78 -11.25 -10.37
CA VAL A 22 -8.11 -10.37 -9.42
C VAL A 22 -6.71 -10.15 -9.98
N SER A 23 -6.54 -9.09 -10.68
CA SER A 23 -5.35 -8.26 -10.92
C SER A 23 -5.41 -7.62 -12.32
N GLY A 24 -5.88 -6.39 -12.37
CA GLY A 24 -5.59 -5.50 -13.49
C GLY A 24 -4.14 -5.03 -13.41
N ALA A 25 -3.18 -5.93 -13.62
CA ALA A 25 -1.83 -5.52 -13.98
C ALA A 25 -1.91 -4.98 -15.42
N LEU A 26 -1.80 -3.68 -15.57
CA LEU A 26 -1.55 -3.04 -16.86
C LEU A 26 -0.19 -3.55 -17.36
N GLU A 27 -0.21 -4.55 -18.24
CA GLU A 27 0.94 -4.95 -19.04
C GLU A 27 1.31 -3.76 -19.92
N ARG A 28 2.46 -3.15 -19.65
CA ARG A 28 3.06 -2.16 -20.54
C ARG A 28 3.86 -2.91 -21.59
N GLU A 29 3.45 -2.78 -22.86
CA GLU A 29 4.30 -3.17 -23.98
C GLU A 29 5.59 -2.35 -23.97
N PRO A 30 6.75 -2.96 -24.25
CA PRO A 30 8.02 -2.24 -24.32
C PRO A 30 8.01 -1.37 -25.60
N GLY A 31 8.07 -0.05 -25.46
CA GLY A 31 8.30 0.87 -26.57
C GLY A 31 7.32 2.03 -26.75
N LYS A 32 6.33 2.23 -25.90
CA LYS A 32 5.51 3.45 -25.92
C LYS A 32 5.93 4.40 -24.81
N ALA A 33 6.21 5.63 -25.21
CA ALA A 33 6.43 6.76 -24.33
C ALA A 33 5.31 6.88 -23.29
N PRO A 34 5.58 7.42 -22.08
CA PRO A 34 4.56 7.57 -21.06
C PRO A 34 3.39 8.35 -21.64
N VAL A 35 2.18 7.79 -21.50
CA VAL A 35 0.95 8.56 -21.70
C VAL A 35 1.05 9.70 -20.69
N SER A 36 1.17 10.92 -21.18
CA SER A 36 1.19 12.12 -20.34
C SER A 36 -0.01 12.05 -19.41
N GLY A 37 0.25 11.74 -18.12
CA GLY A 37 -0.72 12.07 -17.08
C GLY A 37 -1.06 13.53 -17.30
N ALA A 38 -2.31 13.90 -17.11
CA ALA A 38 -2.74 15.27 -17.21
C ALA A 38 -1.65 16.13 -16.56
N GLU A 39 -1.01 16.98 -17.34
CA GLU A 39 -0.11 18.00 -16.85
C GLU A 39 -0.94 18.82 -15.87
N ILE A 40 -0.79 18.49 -14.58
CA ILE A 40 -1.19 19.41 -13.53
C ILE A 40 -0.22 20.55 -13.74
N SER A 41 -0.72 21.63 -14.32
CA SER A 41 0.00 22.85 -14.58
C SER A 41 0.75 23.23 -13.30
N VAL A 42 2.05 22.99 -13.32
CA VAL A 42 2.97 23.54 -12.33
C VAL A 42 3.08 25.03 -12.67
N HIS A 43 2.05 25.77 -12.33
CA HIS A 43 2.11 27.22 -12.35
C HIS A 43 2.66 27.66 -11.00
N ASP A 44 3.79 28.32 -11.08
CA ASP A 44 4.48 29.09 -10.05
C ASP A 44 5.26 28.32 -8.97
N THR A 45 6.24 27.51 -9.38
CA THR A 45 7.34 27.11 -8.47
C THR A 45 8.42 28.20 -8.34
N GLU A 46 8.24 29.36 -8.97
CA GLU A 46 9.27 30.43 -8.98
C GLU A 46 9.36 31.26 -7.68
N ASN A 47 8.51 31.03 -6.68
CA ASN A 47 8.46 31.89 -5.48
C ASN A 47 8.63 31.15 -4.13
N VAL A 48 9.18 29.95 -4.09
CA VAL A 48 9.62 29.38 -2.80
C VAL A 48 11.01 29.92 -2.52
N HIS A 49 11.10 30.94 -1.69
CA HIS A 49 12.40 31.41 -1.20
C HIS A 49 13.11 30.29 -0.44
N PRO A 50 14.43 30.05 -0.63
CA PRO A 50 15.18 28.98 0.01
C PRO A 50 15.24 29.04 1.55
N SER A 51 14.56 29.99 2.18
CA SER A 51 14.57 30.27 3.62
C SER A 51 13.24 29.97 4.33
N GLU A 52 12.18 29.57 3.62
CA GLU A 52 10.89 29.30 4.24
C GLU A 52 10.69 27.80 4.47
N ASP A 53 10.22 27.45 5.67
CA ASP A 53 9.86 26.07 6.00
C ASP A 53 8.68 25.60 5.14
N VAL A 54 8.76 24.39 4.62
CA VAL A 54 7.72 23.73 3.81
C VAL A 54 6.91 22.79 4.70
N TYR A 55 5.60 23.00 4.75
CA TYR A 55 4.66 22.18 5.52
C TYR A 55 3.69 21.47 4.59
N ILE A 56 3.62 20.16 4.65
CA ILE A 56 2.76 19.33 3.81
C ILE A 56 1.75 18.59 4.67
N LEU A 57 0.46 18.77 4.37
CA LEU A 57 -0.58 17.86 4.86
C LEU A 57 -0.67 16.67 3.91
N ALA A 58 -0.32 15.49 4.38
CA ALA A 58 -0.35 14.25 3.60
C ALA A 58 -1.52 13.36 4.02
N ILE A 59 -2.22 12.76 3.03
CA ILE A 59 -3.41 11.91 3.21
C ILE A 59 -3.19 10.57 2.55
N GLU A 60 -3.46 9.49 3.29
CA GLU A 60 -3.37 8.11 2.82
C GLU A 60 -4.68 7.37 3.09
N SER A 61 -5.23 6.72 2.05
CA SER A 61 -6.45 5.91 2.15
C SER A 61 -6.44 4.73 1.17
N SER A 62 -5.27 4.22 0.79
CA SER A 62 -5.17 3.26 -0.33
C SER A 62 -5.69 1.85 -0.03
N CYS A 63 -5.81 1.44 1.25
CA CYS A 63 -6.24 0.09 1.62
C CYS A 63 -7.21 0.09 2.81
N ASP A 64 -6.74 -0.23 4.01
CA ASP A 64 -7.54 -0.42 5.22
C ASP A 64 -7.17 0.52 6.37
N GLU A 65 -6.34 1.52 6.09
CA GLU A 65 -6.01 2.57 7.04
C GLU A 65 -6.33 3.95 6.45
N THR A 66 -7.04 4.76 7.25
CA THR A 66 -7.20 6.17 6.96
C THR A 66 -6.15 6.93 7.76
N ALA A 67 -5.22 7.58 7.08
CA ALA A 67 -4.18 8.33 7.78
C ALA A 67 -4.02 9.75 7.24
N ALA A 68 -3.62 10.65 8.14
CA ALA A 68 -3.18 11.99 7.78
C ALA A 68 -1.98 12.39 8.66
N SER A 69 -1.07 13.14 8.07
CA SER A 69 0.12 13.65 8.76
C SER A 69 0.49 15.05 8.30
N VAL A 70 1.11 15.83 9.18
CA VAL A 70 1.77 17.07 8.83
C VAL A 70 3.28 16.86 8.88
N VAL A 71 3.94 17.10 7.76
CA VAL A 71 5.39 16.91 7.61
C VAL A 71 6.06 18.22 7.26
N LYS A 72 7.13 18.55 8.00
CA LYS A 72 7.95 19.74 7.79
C LYS A 72 9.21 19.35 7.03
N ASN A 73 9.50 20.07 5.95
CA ASN A 73 10.73 19.97 5.15
C ASN A 73 11.03 18.53 4.67
N GLY A 74 9.98 17.71 4.46
CA GLY A 74 10.07 16.34 3.96
C GLY A 74 10.69 15.32 4.92
N ARG A 75 11.06 15.73 6.15
CA ARG A 75 11.79 14.86 7.09
C ARG A 75 11.25 14.87 8.51
N THR A 76 10.69 15.97 8.97
CA THR A 76 10.20 16.11 10.35
C THR A 76 8.70 15.88 10.38
N VAL A 77 8.25 14.83 11.03
CA VAL A 77 6.82 14.54 11.26
C VAL A 77 6.35 15.37 12.45
N LEU A 78 5.40 16.27 12.23
CA LEU A 78 4.78 17.09 13.27
C LEU A 78 3.55 16.39 13.86
N SER A 79 2.84 15.62 13.05
CA SER A 79 1.72 14.79 13.47
C SER A 79 1.59 13.57 12.57
N ASN A 80 1.01 12.47 13.11
CA ASN A 80 0.73 11.26 12.33
C ASN A 80 -0.47 10.52 12.94
N ILE A 81 -1.65 10.75 12.41
CA ILE A 81 -2.91 10.16 12.87
C ILE A 81 -3.30 9.01 11.96
N ILE A 82 -3.57 7.86 12.55
CA ILE A 82 -3.93 6.63 11.82
C ILE A 82 -5.22 6.05 12.42
N SER A 83 -6.23 5.87 11.59
CA SER A 83 -7.44 5.11 11.92
C SER A 83 -7.44 3.79 11.18
N SER A 84 -6.98 2.73 11.85
CA SER A 84 -6.89 1.39 11.26
C SER A 84 -8.24 0.67 11.28
N GLN A 85 -8.49 -0.13 10.26
CA GLN A 85 -9.67 -0.97 10.09
C GLN A 85 -9.34 -2.46 10.30
N ILE A 86 -8.14 -2.81 10.80
CA ILE A 86 -7.66 -4.19 10.96
C ILE A 86 -8.66 -5.03 11.78
N ASP A 87 -9.16 -4.50 12.90
CA ASP A 87 -10.12 -5.22 13.76
C ASP A 87 -11.41 -5.57 13.01
N LEU A 88 -11.90 -4.65 12.18
CA LEU A 88 -13.07 -4.87 11.36
C LEU A 88 -12.82 -5.94 10.30
N HIS A 89 -11.71 -5.84 9.57
CA HIS A 89 -11.36 -6.77 8.49
C HIS A 89 -10.95 -8.15 9.00
N THR A 90 -10.47 -8.27 10.24
CA THR A 90 -10.20 -9.55 10.89
C THR A 90 -11.45 -10.41 10.98
N LEU A 91 -12.64 -9.83 11.17
CA LEU A 91 -13.93 -10.54 11.19
C LEU A 91 -14.26 -11.24 9.87
N PHE A 92 -13.71 -10.72 8.76
CA PHE A 92 -13.92 -11.26 7.40
C PHE A 92 -12.75 -12.10 6.92
N GLY A 93 -11.68 -12.22 7.72
CA GLY A 93 -10.47 -12.96 7.36
C GLY A 93 -9.58 -12.25 6.32
N GLY A 94 -9.76 -10.95 6.13
CA GLY A 94 -9.00 -10.10 5.21
C GLY A 94 -9.77 -8.88 4.77
N VAL A 95 -9.14 -7.99 4.00
CA VAL A 95 -9.72 -6.70 3.58
C VAL A 95 -10.89 -6.91 2.62
N VAL A 96 -12.01 -6.25 2.92
CA VAL A 96 -13.20 -6.18 2.05
C VAL A 96 -13.29 -4.78 1.45
N PRO A 97 -13.04 -4.60 0.14
CA PRO A 97 -12.85 -3.28 -0.49
C PRO A 97 -14.02 -2.32 -0.30
N GLU A 98 -15.26 -2.80 -0.39
CA GLU A 98 -16.43 -1.95 -0.21
C GLU A 98 -16.58 -1.45 1.24
N ILE A 99 -16.29 -2.31 2.21
CA ILE A 99 -16.32 -1.95 3.63
C ILE A 99 -15.23 -0.92 3.92
N ALA A 100 -14.01 -1.16 3.39
CA ALA A 100 -12.89 -0.23 3.55
C ALA A 100 -13.24 1.16 3.03
N SER A 101 -13.79 1.25 1.82
CA SER A 101 -14.18 2.54 1.21
C SER A 101 -15.19 3.31 2.06
N ARG A 102 -16.20 2.64 2.59
CA ARG A 102 -17.20 3.26 3.47
C ARG A 102 -16.60 3.77 4.78
N LYS A 103 -15.67 3.00 5.34
CA LYS A 103 -14.97 3.40 6.58
C LYS A 103 -14.07 4.62 6.39
N HIS A 104 -13.41 4.76 5.24
CA HIS A 104 -12.66 5.96 4.93
C HIS A 104 -13.55 7.21 4.93
N ILE A 105 -14.75 7.14 4.32
CA ILE A 105 -15.72 8.26 4.33
C ILE A 105 -16.09 8.68 5.75
N GLU A 106 -16.26 7.70 6.66
CA GLU A 106 -16.63 7.97 8.05
C GLU A 106 -15.51 8.65 8.86
N LYS A 107 -14.26 8.43 8.47
CA LYS A 107 -13.09 8.77 9.30
C LYS A 107 -12.21 9.89 8.78
N ILE A 108 -12.21 10.15 7.47
CA ILE A 108 -11.22 10.99 6.82
C ILE A 108 -11.17 12.41 7.41
N ASN A 109 -12.32 13.06 7.62
CA ASN A 109 -12.37 14.41 8.15
C ASN A 109 -11.83 14.47 9.58
N GLN A 110 -12.23 13.51 10.43
CA GLN A 110 -11.76 13.42 11.81
C GLN A 110 -10.23 13.25 11.85
N VAL A 111 -9.69 12.35 11.04
CA VAL A 111 -8.24 12.07 10.98
C VAL A 111 -7.44 13.28 10.52
N ILE A 112 -7.94 14.03 9.53
CA ILE A 112 -7.31 15.26 9.05
C ILE A 112 -7.35 16.35 10.12
N GLU A 113 -8.48 16.53 10.77
CA GLU A 113 -8.68 17.56 11.82
C GLU A 113 -7.78 17.27 13.03
N GLU A 114 -7.66 16.00 13.44
CA GLU A 114 -6.75 15.57 14.48
C GLU A 114 -5.28 15.79 14.09
N ALA A 115 -4.90 15.51 12.83
CA ALA A 115 -3.53 15.72 12.36
C ALA A 115 -3.12 17.20 12.39
N LEU A 116 -3.98 18.11 11.95
CA LEU A 116 -3.75 19.54 12.04
C LEU A 116 -3.69 20.02 13.49
N THR A 117 -4.59 19.53 14.34
CA THR A 117 -4.64 19.86 15.76
C THR A 117 -3.37 19.43 16.50
N GLU A 118 -2.90 18.20 16.28
CA GLU A 118 -1.68 17.67 16.90
C GLU A 118 -0.44 18.43 16.43
N ALA A 119 -0.40 18.82 15.15
CA ALA A 119 0.66 19.66 14.61
C ALA A 119 0.59 21.13 15.11
N HIS A 120 -0.47 21.54 15.79
CA HIS A 120 -0.77 22.91 16.18
C HIS A 120 -0.76 23.89 14.98
N MET A 121 -1.30 23.44 13.84
CA MET A 121 -1.31 24.19 12.58
C MET A 121 -2.70 24.21 11.96
N SER A 122 -2.96 25.22 11.15
CA SER A 122 -4.16 25.36 10.35
C SER A 122 -3.92 24.92 8.90
N LEU A 123 -4.99 24.69 8.15
CA LEU A 123 -4.91 24.33 6.73
C LEU A 123 -4.26 25.46 5.89
N GLU A 124 -4.46 26.71 6.27
CA GLU A 124 -3.92 27.90 5.60
C GLU A 124 -2.39 27.98 5.70
N GLU A 125 -1.80 27.41 6.74
CA GLU A 125 -0.35 27.36 6.96
C GLU A 125 0.35 26.29 6.14
N MET A 126 -0.40 25.33 5.55
CA MET A 126 0.18 24.31 4.69
C MET A 126 0.73 24.92 3.41
N THR A 127 1.89 24.47 2.99
CA THR A 127 2.49 24.81 1.69
C THR A 127 1.81 24.07 0.54
N ALA A 128 1.49 22.79 0.75
CA ALA A 128 0.78 21.95 -0.21
C ALA A 128 0.00 20.83 0.51
N ILE A 129 -0.89 20.18 -0.24
CA ILE A 129 -1.61 18.98 0.19
C ILE A 129 -1.17 17.83 -0.67
N ALA A 130 -0.72 16.74 -0.04
CA ALA A 130 -0.31 15.51 -0.70
C ALA A 130 -1.34 14.41 -0.48
N VAL A 131 -1.53 13.53 -1.47
CA VAL A 131 -2.45 12.40 -1.35
C VAL A 131 -1.97 11.21 -2.14
N THR A 132 -2.11 10.03 -1.59
CA THR A 132 -1.87 8.80 -2.33
C THR A 132 -2.95 8.60 -3.39
N TYR A 133 -2.51 8.52 -4.67
CA TYR A 133 -3.43 8.29 -5.79
C TYR A 133 -3.43 6.85 -6.31
N GLY A 134 -2.50 6.04 -5.89
CA GLY A 134 -2.34 4.64 -6.30
C GLY A 134 -0.93 4.09 -6.09
N PRO A 135 -0.78 2.76 -6.22
CA PRO A 135 -1.81 1.73 -6.29
C PRO A 135 -2.58 1.53 -4.98
N GLY A 136 -3.76 0.89 -5.06
CA GLY A 136 -4.62 0.60 -3.93
C GLY A 136 -6.04 0.24 -4.33
N LEU A 137 -6.92 0.11 -3.35
CA LEU A 137 -8.35 -0.14 -3.56
C LEU A 137 -9.01 1.11 -4.15
N VAL A 138 -9.57 0.99 -5.35
CA VAL A 138 -10.10 2.13 -6.11
C VAL A 138 -11.09 2.97 -5.30
N GLY A 139 -12.06 2.33 -4.63
CA GLY A 139 -13.04 3.03 -3.82
C GLY A 139 -12.44 3.76 -2.61
N ALA A 140 -11.43 3.18 -1.99
CA ALA A 140 -10.70 3.76 -0.88
C ALA A 140 -9.85 4.97 -1.33
N LEU A 141 -9.07 4.80 -2.41
CA LEU A 141 -8.29 5.89 -3.02
C LEU A 141 -9.16 7.08 -3.41
N LEU A 142 -10.35 6.84 -3.99
CA LEU A 142 -11.26 7.90 -4.39
C LEU A 142 -11.70 8.78 -3.22
N VAL A 143 -11.83 8.22 -2.02
CA VAL A 143 -12.18 9.01 -0.81
C VAL A 143 -11.08 10.00 -0.48
N GLY A 144 -9.83 9.53 -0.34
CA GLY A 144 -8.69 10.40 -0.02
C GLY A 144 -8.43 11.46 -1.09
N VAL A 145 -8.47 11.04 -2.36
CA VAL A 145 -8.25 11.94 -3.50
C VAL A 145 -9.34 13.02 -3.60
N ALA A 146 -10.61 12.65 -3.36
CA ALA A 146 -11.69 13.64 -3.39
C ALA A 146 -11.56 14.66 -2.26
N GLU A 147 -11.25 14.21 -1.05
CA GLU A 147 -11.05 15.08 0.11
C GLU A 147 -9.83 15.99 -0.08
N ALA A 148 -8.69 15.45 -0.49
CA ALA A 148 -7.48 16.24 -0.76
C ALA A 148 -7.71 17.32 -1.84
N LYS A 149 -8.46 17.00 -2.89
CA LYS A 149 -8.85 17.97 -3.92
C LYS A 149 -9.73 19.08 -3.36
N ALA A 150 -10.71 18.74 -2.53
CA ALA A 150 -11.61 19.73 -1.92
C ALA A 150 -10.83 20.69 -1.01
N LEU A 151 -9.95 20.14 -0.16
CA LEU A 151 -9.11 20.94 0.74
C LEU A 151 -8.12 21.83 -0.04
N ALA A 152 -7.43 21.27 -1.03
CA ALA A 152 -6.49 22.03 -1.85
C ALA A 152 -7.19 23.19 -2.60
N TYR A 153 -8.37 22.92 -3.14
CA TYR A 153 -9.19 23.94 -3.81
C TYR A 153 -9.65 25.03 -2.84
N ALA A 154 -10.18 24.65 -1.69
CA ALA A 154 -10.69 25.60 -0.68
C ALA A 154 -9.58 26.49 -0.11
N ALA A 155 -8.43 25.89 0.22
CA ALA A 155 -7.28 26.60 0.77
C ALA A 155 -6.40 27.28 -0.30
N LYS A 156 -6.70 27.08 -1.59
CA LYS A 156 -5.89 27.57 -2.73
C LYS A 156 -4.41 27.10 -2.64
N LYS A 157 -4.22 25.83 -2.27
CA LYS A 157 -2.90 25.23 -2.13
C LYS A 157 -2.65 24.25 -3.28
N PRO A 158 -1.38 24.03 -3.66
CA PRO A 158 -1.02 22.97 -4.59
C PRO A 158 -1.46 21.60 -4.09
N LEU A 159 -1.89 20.73 -5.03
CA LEU A 159 -2.18 19.33 -4.77
C LEU A 159 -1.07 18.46 -5.37
N VAL A 160 -0.50 17.57 -4.56
CA VAL A 160 0.57 16.66 -4.95
C VAL A 160 0.07 15.22 -4.90
N GLY A 161 0.10 14.54 -6.04
CA GLY A 161 -0.20 13.10 -6.10
C GLY A 161 1.03 12.28 -5.73
N VAL A 162 0.90 11.35 -4.78
CA VAL A 162 1.97 10.47 -4.33
C VAL A 162 1.66 9.03 -4.70
N HIS A 163 2.63 8.34 -5.28
CA HIS A 163 2.51 6.91 -5.52
C HIS A 163 2.75 6.14 -4.21
N HIS A 164 1.85 5.20 -3.85
CA HIS A 164 1.88 4.47 -2.58
C HIS A 164 3.25 3.83 -2.27
N ILE A 165 3.87 3.21 -3.28
CA ILE A 165 5.19 2.58 -3.11
C ILE A 165 6.30 3.61 -2.90
N GLU A 166 6.21 4.78 -3.53
CA GLU A 166 7.13 5.90 -3.28
C GLU A 166 6.99 6.42 -1.86
N GLY A 167 5.78 6.45 -1.32
CA GLY A 167 5.53 6.77 0.08
C GLY A 167 6.26 5.81 1.03
N HIS A 168 6.21 4.50 0.77
CA HIS A 168 6.97 3.51 1.55
C HIS A 168 8.49 3.71 1.47
N VAL A 169 9.01 4.02 0.28
CA VAL A 169 10.44 4.33 0.11
C VAL A 169 10.81 5.60 0.88
N SER A 170 10.01 6.65 0.75
CA SER A 170 10.27 7.96 1.36
C SER A 170 10.19 7.94 2.89
N ALA A 171 9.46 6.99 3.48
CA ALA A 171 9.42 6.82 4.94
C ALA A 171 10.80 6.57 5.55
N ASN A 172 11.76 6.01 4.78
CA ASN A 172 13.13 5.83 5.25
C ASN A 172 13.84 7.16 5.55
N PHE A 173 13.47 8.24 4.89
CA PHE A 173 14.05 9.57 5.13
C PHE A 173 13.64 10.16 6.49
N ILE A 174 12.54 9.68 7.06
CA ILE A 174 12.06 10.09 8.40
C ILE A 174 12.92 9.44 9.48
N GLU A 175 13.12 8.12 9.39
CA GLU A 175 13.91 7.35 10.35
C GLU A 175 15.43 7.63 10.22
N ASN A 176 15.87 7.98 9.02
CA ASN A 176 17.27 8.22 8.69
C ASN A 176 17.42 9.61 8.06
N PRO A 177 17.44 10.68 8.86
CA PRO A 177 17.48 12.06 8.34
C PRO A 177 18.69 12.39 7.46
N ASP A 178 19.80 11.65 7.64
CA ASP A 178 21.03 11.82 6.86
C ASP A 178 21.08 10.93 5.60
N LEU A 179 20.03 10.12 5.36
CA LEU A 179 19.96 9.27 4.18
C LEU A 179 19.75 10.13 2.92
N GLU A 180 20.65 9.93 1.95
CA GLU A 180 20.57 10.58 0.64
C GLU A 180 20.66 9.54 -0.48
N PRO A 181 20.01 9.78 -1.63
CA PRO A 181 20.24 8.97 -2.83
C PRO A 181 21.70 9.07 -3.31
N PRO A 182 22.24 8.03 -4.01
CA PRO A 182 21.55 6.79 -4.36
C PRO A 182 21.62 5.72 -3.26
N PHE A 183 20.55 4.94 -3.12
CA PHE A 183 20.54 3.75 -2.25
C PHE A 183 19.60 2.66 -2.79
N MET A 184 19.75 1.44 -2.25
CA MET A 184 18.88 0.32 -2.59
C MET A 184 17.84 0.11 -1.48
N CYS A 185 16.57 -0.06 -1.86
CA CYS A 185 15.45 -0.28 -0.96
C CYS A 185 14.77 -1.61 -1.26
N LEU A 186 14.54 -2.42 -0.22
CA LEU A 186 13.71 -3.62 -0.29
C LEU A 186 12.34 -3.28 0.30
N ILE A 187 11.32 -3.34 -0.55
CA ILE A 187 9.91 -3.12 -0.16
C ILE A 187 9.26 -4.47 0.05
N VAL A 188 8.77 -4.72 1.27
CA VAL A 188 8.08 -5.97 1.64
C VAL A 188 6.80 -5.65 2.39
N SER A 189 5.66 -5.98 1.78
CA SER A 189 4.34 -5.75 2.37
C SER A 189 3.38 -6.90 2.06
N GLY A 190 2.12 -6.75 2.48
CA GLY A 190 1.05 -7.69 2.15
C GLY A 190 0.73 -7.78 0.66
N GLY A 191 0.90 -6.68 -0.08
CA GLY A 191 0.56 -6.61 -1.50
C GLY A 191 1.77 -6.47 -2.44
N HIS A 192 2.93 -6.10 -1.93
CA HIS A 192 4.09 -5.75 -2.75
C HIS A 192 5.39 -6.35 -2.23
N THR A 193 6.22 -6.84 -3.14
CA THR A 193 7.62 -7.20 -2.85
C THR A 193 8.47 -6.75 -4.03
N HIS A 194 9.27 -5.70 -3.81
CA HIS A 194 10.12 -5.08 -4.83
C HIS A 194 11.53 -4.82 -4.30
N LEU A 195 12.51 -4.97 -5.16
CA LEU A 195 13.86 -4.46 -4.95
C LEU A 195 14.04 -3.25 -5.86
N VAL A 196 14.37 -2.10 -5.28
CA VAL A 196 14.35 -0.80 -5.96
C VAL A 196 15.69 -0.10 -5.74
N ILE A 197 16.24 0.52 -6.78
CA ILE A 197 17.28 1.55 -6.63
C ILE A 197 16.58 2.91 -6.60
N VAL A 198 16.85 3.67 -5.57
CA VAL A 198 16.51 5.10 -5.47
C VAL A 198 17.70 5.85 -6.03
N LYS A 199 17.57 6.43 -7.22
CA LYS A 199 18.65 7.13 -7.92
C LYS A 199 18.79 8.57 -7.46
N ASP A 200 17.63 9.21 -7.26
CA ASP A 200 17.46 10.57 -6.76
C ASP A 200 16.09 10.69 -6.09
N TYR A 201 15.79 11.81 -5.47
CA TYR A 201 14.49 12.11 -4.91
C TYR A 201 13.40 12.04 -5.98
N GLY A 202 12.42 11.12 -5.80
CA GLY A 202 11.36 10.88 -6.77
C GLY A 202 11.81 10.08 -8.02
N GLU A 203 13.05 9.60 -8.10
CA GLU A 203 13.53 8.79 -9.22
C GLU A 203 13.88 7.37 -8.77
N PHE A 204 13.10 6.38 -9.25
CA PHE A 204 13.20 4.98 -8.84
C PHE A 204 13.38 4.05 -10.04
N GLU A 205 14.21 3.02 -9.84
CA GLU A 205 14.34 1.90 -10.78
C GLU A 205 14.03 0.58 -10.08
N ILE A 206 13.05 -0.17 -10.57
CA ILE A 206 12.73 -1.50 -10.06
C ILE A 206 13.73 -2.51 -10.67
N LEU A 207 14.60 -3.05 -9.82
CA LEU A 207 15.54 -4.11 -10.20
C LEU A 207 14.87 -5.47 -10.26
N GLY A 208 13.98 -5.75 -9.31
CA GLY A 208 13.27 -7.02 -9.21
C GLY A 208 11.95 -6.87 -8.48
N ARG A 209 11.05 -7.80 -8.74
CA ARG A 209 9.73 -7.85 -8.10
C ARG A 209 9.27 -9.29 -7.93
N THR A 210 8.29 -9.50 -7.06
CA THR A 210 7.64 -10.80 -7.03
C THR A 210 6.88 -11.08 -8.33
N ARG A 211 6.91 -12.33 -8.76
CA ARG A 211 6.22 -12.82 -9.96
C ARG A 211 4.88 -13.47 -9.63
N ASP A 212 4.60 -13.64 -8.35
CA ASP A 212 3.39 -14.26 -7.85
C ASP A 212 2.96 -13.61 -6.52
N ASP A 213 2.72 -14.39 -5.46
CA ASP A 213 2.34 -13.87 -4.15
C ASP A 213 3.39 -12.87 -3.63
N ALA A 214 2.96 -11.78 -3.00
CA ALA A 214 3.86 -10.96 -2.19
C ALA A 214 4.31 -11.74 -0.94
N ALA A 215 5.45 -11.35 -0.36
CA ALA A 215 5.96 -12.02 0.84
C ALA A 215 4.95 -12.00 2.00
N GLY A 216 4.32 -10.85 2.28
CA GLY A 216 3.31 -10.73 3.32
C GLY A 216 2.07 -11.55 3.02
N GLU A 217 1.62 -11.60 1.77
CA GLU A 217 0.51 -12.46 1.34
C GLU A 217 0.83 -13.95 1.56
N ALA A 218 2.06 -14.37 1.27
CA ALA A 218 2.50 -15.74 1.54
C ALA A 218 2.48 -16.04 3.05
N PHE A 219 2.93 -15.11 3.89
CA PHE A 219 2.82 -15.21 5.35
C PHE A 219 1.36 -15.35 5.81
N ASP A 220 0.44 -14.55 5.29
CA ASP A 220 -0.98 -14.61 5.64
C ASP A 220 -1.61 -15.96 5.27
N LYS A 221 -1.28 -16.48 4.07
CA LYS A 221 -1.77 -17.77 3.59
C LYS A 221 -1.23 -18.94 4.44
N VAL A 222 0.06 -18.91 4.79
CA VAL A 222 0.69 -19.90 5.68
C VAL A 222 0.11 -19.80 7.08
N ALA A 223 0.02 -18.61 7.67
CA ALA A 223 -0.54 -18.41 9.01
C ALA A 223 -1.96 -18.96 9.14
N ARG A 224 -2.78 -18.73 8.11
CA ARG A 224 -4.14 -19.27 8.07
C ARG A 224 -4.14 -20.82 8.04
N ALA A 225 -3.24 -21.41 7.28
CA ALA A 225 -3.14 -22.87 7.17
C ALA A 225 -2.69 -23.55 8.47
N VAL A 226 -1.81 -22.90 9.25
CA VAL A 226 -1.34 -23.40 10.56
C VAL A 226 -2.20 -22.93 11.74
N GLY A 227 -3.33 -22.25 11.48
CA GLY A 227 -4.28 -21.85 12.52
C GLY A 227 -3.89 -20.58 13.31
N LEU A 228 -2.88 -19.81 12.86
CA LEU A 228 -2.47 -18.57 13.53
C LEU A 228 -3.40 -17.39 13.18
N GLY A 229 -4.16 -17.47 12.08
CA GLY A 229 -5.12 -16.44 11.66
C GLY A 229 -4.48 -15.21 11.00
N TYR A 230 -5.22 -14.09 10.98
CA TYR A 230 -4.85 -12.83 10.32
C TYR A 230 -4.59 -11.72 11.37
N PRO A 231 -3.68 -10.74 11.14
CA PRO A 231 -2.65 -10.71 10.11
C PRO A 231 -1.56 -11.77 10.35
N GLY A 232 -1.11 -12.43 9.28
CA GLY A 232 -0.24 -13.60 9.37
C GLY A 232 1.22 -13.27 9.66
N GLY A 233 1.76 -12.23 9.00
CA GLY A 233 3.17 -11.85 9.11
C GLY A 233 3.66 -11.74 10.56
N PRO A 234 3.07 -10.84 11.38
CA PRO A 234 3.48 -10.65 12.77
C PRO A 234 3.32 -11.91 13.64
N LYS A 235 2.28 -12.71 13.37
CA LYS A 235 2.02 -13.95 14.14
C LYS A 235 3.01 -15.05 13.82
N VAL A 236 3.36 -15.22 12.54
CA VAL A 236 4.40 -16.17 12.11
C VAL A 236 5.77 -15.73 12.64
N ASP A 237 6.12 -14.45 12.54
CA ASP A 237 7.38 -13.92 13.07
C ASP A 237 7.50 -14.19 14.59
N LYS A 238 6.43 -13.92 15.34
CA LYS A 238 6.41 -14.20 16.77
C LYS A 238 6.62 -15.69 17.08
N ALA A 239 5.91 -16.58 16.39
CA ALA A 239 6.04 -18.02 16.57
C ALA A 239 7.41 -18.55 16.15
N ALA A 240 7.99 -17.99 15.08
CA ALA A 240 9.31 -18.37 14.58
C ALA A 240 10.46 -18.12 15.58
N LYS A 241 10.31 -17.14 16.48
CA LYS A 241 11.33 -16.85 17.53
C LYS A 241 11.57 -18.02 18.48
N GLU A 242 10.57 -18.89 18.66
CA GLU A 242 10.65 -20.09 19.50
C GLU A 242 10.93 -21.36 18.67
N GLY A 243 10.98 -21.24 17.34
CA GLY A 243 11.16 -22.35 16.40
C GLY A 243 12.61 -22.69 16.10
N ASN A 244 12.82 -23.88 15.52
CA ASN A 244 14.10 -24.27 14.99
C ASN A 244 14.16 -23.97 13.48
N PRO A 245 14.96 -22.97 13.00
CA PRO A 245 15.00 -22.57 11.60
C PRO A 245 15.58 -23.65 10.67
N HIS A 246 16.18 -24.70 11.22
CA HIS A 246 16.79 -25.81 10.48
C HIS A 246 15.96 -27.10 10.56
N ALA A 247 14.77 -27.08 11.14
CA ALA A 247 13.94 -28.28 11.30
C ALA A 247 13.41 -28.81 9.96
N ILE A 248 13.16 -27.92 9.00
CA ILE A 248 12.61 -28.25 7.68
C ILE A 248 13.34 -27.44 6.63
N GLU A 249 13.82 -28.10 5.60
CA GLU A 249 14.43 -27.43 4.46
C GLU A 249 13.36 -27.18 3.38
N PHE A 250 12.94 -25.94 3.24
CA PHE A 250 12.02 -25.51 2.20
C PHE A 250 12.78 -25.03 0.94
N PRO A 251 12.22 -25.26 -0.26
CA PRO A 251 12.85 -24.82 -1.50
C PRO A 251 12.89 -23.29 -1.60
N ARG A 252 14.00 -22.79 -2.17
CA ARG A 252 14.10 -21.39 -2.61
C ARG A 252 13.80 -21.32 -4.10
N ALA A 253 12.83 -20.51 -4.47
CA ALA A 253 12.43 -20.36 -5.86
C ALA A 253 13.56 -19.69 -6.68
N LYS A 254 13.79 -20.24 -7.90
CA LYS A 254 14.55 -19.55 -8.95
C LYS A 254 13.54 -19.07 -9.97
N VAL A 255 13.53 -17.77 -10.28
CA VAL A 255 12.47 -17.15 -11.07
C VAL A 255 13.06 -16.52 -12.33
N GLY A 256 12.67 -17.05 -13.49
CA GLY A 256 12.90 -16.42 -14.79
C GLY A 256 14.35 -16.05 -15.11
N ASP A 257 14.47 -15.07 -16.01
CA ASP A 257 15.77 -14.59 -16.51
C ASP A 257 16.32 -13.42 -15.67
N ASN A 258 15.49 -12.77 -14.87
CA ASN A 258 15.95 -11.70 -13.98
C ASN A 258 16.35 -12.26 -12.61
N PRO A 259 17.66 -12.20 -12.24
CA PRO A 259 18.16 -12.76 -11.00
C PRO A 259 17.67 -12.05 -9.74
N TYR A 260 17.05 -10.89 -9.86
CA TYR A 260 16.52 -10.09 -8.76
C TYR A 260 15.03 -10.31 -8.50
N ASP A 261 14.34 -11.10 -9.32
CA ASP A 261 12.93 -11.40 -9.10
C ASP A 261 12.70 -12.39 -7.96
N PHE A 262 11.53 -12.30 -7.35
CA PHE A 262 11.10 -13.14 -6.25
C PHE A 262 9.93 -14.06 -6.67
N SER A 263 9.73 -15.16 -5.93
CA SER A 263 8.52 -15.98 -5.96
C SER A 263 8.30 -16.57 -4.58
N PHE A 264 7.08 -16.49 -4.08
CA PHE A 264 6.68 -17.00 -2.77
C PHE A 264 5.58 -18.06 -2.84
N SER A 265 4.88 -18.18 -3.99
CA SER A 265 3.81 -19.18 -4.14
C SER A 265 4.33 -20.62 -4.08
N GLY A 266 5.53 -20.87 -4.60
CA GLY A 266 6.19 -22.17 -4.48
C GLY A 266 6.53 -22.54 -3.04
N LEU A 267 7.04 -21.59 -2.27
CA LEU A 267 7.31 -21.75 -0.84
C LEU A 267 6.02 -22.02 -0.06
N LYS A 268 4.97 -21.24 -0.29
CA LYS A 268 3.64 -21.47 0.28
C LYS A 268 3.14 -22.88 0.01
N SER A 269 3.23 -23.33 -1.24
CA SER A 269 2.79 -24.66 -1.63
C SER A 269 3.60 -25.77 -0.93
N ALA A 270 4.92 -25.59 -0.77
CA ALA A 270 5.77 -26.51 -0.05
C ALA A 270 5.38 -26.64 1.43
N VAL A 271 5.07 -25.51 2.09
CA VAL A 271 4.58 -25.51 3.47
C VAL A 271 3.24 -26.22 3.58
N LEU A 272 2.28 -25.90 2.70
CA LEU A 272 0.97 -26.55 2.71
C LEU A 272 1.06 -28.06 2.49
N ASN A 273 1.92 -28.50 1.57
CA ASN A 273 2.15 -29.92 1.35
C ASN A 273 2.76 -30.61 2.58
N TYR A 274 3.71 -29.96 3.25
CA TYR A 274 4.32 -30.51 4.46
C TYR A 274 3.32 -30.67 5.62
N ILE A 275 2.37 -29.77 5.75
CA ILE A 275 1.34 -29.84 6.82
C ILE A 275 0.30 -30.92 6.53
N ASN A 276 0.03 -31.20 5.25
CA ASN A 276 -1.01 -32.17 4.83
C ASN A 276 -0.51 -33.61 4.73
N HIS A 277 0.77 -33.86 4.89
CA HIS A 277 1.42 -35.18 4.90
C HIS A 277 2.02 -35.52 6.26
#